data_4007a0bfbaaff2c35678d941ede53294
#
_entry.id   4007a0bfbaaff2c35678d941ede53294
#
_cell.length_a   1.000
_cell.length_b   1.000
_cell.length_c   1.000
_cell.angle_alpha   90.00
_cell.angle_beta   90.00
_cell.angle_gamma   90.00
#
_symmetry.space_group_name_H-M   'P 1'
#
loop_
_entity.id
_entity.type
_entity.pdbx_description
1 polymer ?
#
loop_
_entity_poly.entity_id
_entity_poly.type
_entity_poly.pdbx_seq_one_letter_code
_entity_poly.pdbx_strand_id
1 'polypeptide(L)'
;MGQYTTETFISKARLVHGDKFDYSKVKYIDYKTEVCIICPIHGEFWQKPTLHLTRSGCFHCNTSGVRRKVLYNIATVDVNEAHSPENRKCYELWKDMLSRCYNPHMLKRYPSYIGCSVCESWLVFSNFKRWYQKHHIEGYDLDKDILVKGNKIYSPKTCCFVPHKLNCTINRCQKSRGELPIGVHYDTQRQKFVASYRRGMTYKFIGRYNTPSEAFKAYKIAKEQYIKELSERYFQEGKITKMVYDALMKYEVEITD
;
A
#
# COMPACT_ATOMS: atom_id res chain seq x y z
N MET A 1 -40.25 24.72 30.23
CA MET A 1 -38.88 24.48 29.74
C MET A 1 -38.77 22.99 29.40
N GLY A 2 -38.56 22.66 28.14
CA GLY A 2 -38.50 21.25 27.73
C GLY A 2 -37.31 20.55 28.40
N GLN A 3 -37.52 19.33 28.87
CA GLN A 3 -36.51 18.50 29.50
C GLN A 3 -35.41 18.16 28.47
N TYR A 4 -34.17 18.42 28.81
CA TYR A 4 -33.02 18.11 27.92
C TYR A 4 -32.78 16.59 27.91
N THR A 5 -33.01 15.94 26.76
CA THR A 5 -32.98 14.47 26.61
C THR A 5 -31.75 13.99 25.86
N THR A 6 -31.55 12.68 25.81
CA THR A 6 -30.49 12.05 25.01
C THR A 6 -30.58 12.47 23.54
N GLU A 7 -31.77 12.49 22.96
CA GLU A 7 -32.01 12.89 21.56
C GLU A 7 -31.65 14.35 21.32
N THR A 8 -32.01 15.24 22.28
CA THR A 8 -31.66 16.66 22.22
C THR A 8 -30.14 16.86 22.24
N PHE A 9 -29.45 16.10 23.12
CA PHE A 9 -27.98 16.14 23.15
C PHE A 9 -27.38 15.66 21.83
N ILE A 10 -27.81 14.51 21.31
CA ILE A 10 -27.30 13.93 20.05
C ILE A 10 -27.51 14.90 18.88
N SER A 11 -28.72 15.51 18.79
CA SER A 11 -29.01 16.48 17.73
C SER A 11 -28.07 17.68 17.78
N LYS A 12 -27.81 18.24 18.97
CA LYS A 12 -26.87 19.34 19.14
C LYS A 12 -25.40 18.90 18.87
N ALA A 13 -25.03 17.71 19.31
CA ALA A 13 -23.70 17.17 19.05
C ALA A 13 -23.43 16.99 17.54
N ARG A 14 -24.43 16.53 16.78
CA ARG A 14 -24.35 16.44 15.32
C ARG A 14 -24.26 17.81 14.64
N LEU A 15 -24.90 18.83 15.16
CA LEU A 15 -24.74 20.22 14.65
C LEU A 15 -23.30 20.72 14.83
N VAL A 16 -22.61 20.31 15.90
CA VAL A 16 -21.24 20.72 16.21
C VAL A 16 -20.19 19.89 15.45
N HIS A 17 -20.40 18.58 15.36
CA HIS A 17 -19.40 17.61 14.90
C HIS A 17 -19.77 16.91 13.57
N GLY A 18 -20.98 17.15 13.03
CA GLY A 18 -21.50 16.37 11.91
C GLY A 18 -21.66 14.90 12.29
N ASP A 19 -21.45 14.00 11.33
CA ASP A 19 -21.48 12.54 11.53
C ASP A 19 -20.14 11.95 11.92
N LYS A 20 -19.26 12.76 12.54
CA LYS A 20 -17.90 12.36 12.90
C LYS A 20 -17.84 11.29 14.00
N PHE A 21 -18.84 11.23 14.87
CA PHE A 21 -18.88 10.34 16.01
C PHE A 21 -20.16 9.49 15.99
N ASP A 22 -20.06 8.25 16.53
CA ASP A 22 -21.21 7.42 16.78
C ASP A 22 -21.72 7.65 18.22
N TYR A 23 -22.99 7.95 18.34
CA TYR A 23 -23.69 8.28 19.60
C TYR A 23 -24.60 7.14 20.10
N SER A 24 -24.47 5.93 19.53
CA SER A 24 -25.35 4.78 19.87
C SER A 24 -25.30 4.35 21.34
N LYS A 25 -24.19 4.65 22.04
CA LYS A 25 -23.98 4.33 23.44
C LYS A 25 -24.27 5.50 24.41
N VAL A 26 -24.70 6.64 23.88
CA VAL A 26 -24.97 7.82 24.70
C VAL A 26 -26.22 7.61 25.55
N LYS A 27 -26.08 7.80 26.86
CA LYS A 27 -27.18 7.93 27.85
C LYS A 27 -26.99 9.25 28.55
N TYR A 28 -27.77 10.27 28.14
CA TYR A 28 -27.71 11.60 28.75
C TYR A 28 -28.50 11.63 30.06
N ILE A 29 -27.85 12.07 31.13
CA ILE A 29 -28.48 12.29 32.44
C ILE A 29 -28.55 13.77 32.71
N ASP A 30 -27.42 14.44 32.71
CA ASP A 30 -27.28 15.88 32.90
C ASP A 30 -26.01 16.42 32.20
N TYR A 31 -25.78 17.72 32.27
CA TYR A 31 -24.66 18.39 31.61
C TYR A 31 -23.29 18.13 32.27
N LYS A 32 -23.26 17.55 33.49
CA LYS A 32 -22.02 17.25 34.26
C LYS A 32 -21.63 15.78 34.18
N THR A 33 -22.61 14.88 33.99
CA THR A 33 -22.38 13.44 33.90
C THR A 33 -21.80 13.07 32.53
N GLU A 34 -20.69 12.35 32.55
CA GLU A 34 -20.04 11.93 31.31
C GLU A 34 -20.89 10.95 30.51
N VAL A 35 -20.88 11.09 29.18
CA VAL A 35 -21.59 10.22 28.25
C VAL A 35 -20.56 9.43 27.42
N CYS A 36 -20.89 8.20 27.07
CA CYS A 36 -20.07 7.35 26.21
C CYS A 36 -20.30 7.71 24.74
N ILE A 37 -19.25 8.14 24.06
CA ILE A 37 -19.25 8.48 22.64
C ILE A 37 -18.21 7.60 21.94
N ILE A 38 -18.53 7.13 20.73
CA ILE A 38 -17.61 6.28 19.97
C ILE A 38 -16.92 7.11 18.90
N CYS A 39 -15.60 7.17 19.00
CA CYS A 39 -14.75 7.70 17.93
C CYS A 39 -14.47 6.58 16.93
N PRO A 40 -14.71 6.75 15.62
CA PRO A 40 -14.45 5.71 14.64
C PRO A 40 -12.95 5.34 14.52
N ILE A 41 -12.06 6.22 15.00
CA ILE A 41 -10.61 6.02 14.97
C ILE A 41 -10.06 5.43 16.28
N HIS A 42 -10.58 5.91 17.46
CA HIS A 42 -9.99 5.60 18.77
C HIS A 42 -10.90 4.75 19.68
N GLY A 43 -12.10 4.39 19.21
CA GLY A 43 -13.08 3.64 20.00
C GLY A 43 -13.84 4.51 21.01
N GLU A 44 -14.34 3.88 22.06
CA GLU A 44 -15.16 4.53 23.09
C GLU A 44 -14.34 5.53 23.92
N PHE A 45 -14.95 6.70 24.19
CA PHE A 45 -14.43 7.68 25.13
C PHE A 45 -15.56 8.33 25.92
N TRP A 46 -15.24 8.75 27.12
CA TRP A 46 -16.18 9.38 28.05
C TRP A 46 -15.92 10.87 28.12
N GLN A 47 -16.95 11.67 27.97
CA GLN A 47 -16.81 13.13 27.99
C GLN A 47 -18.10 13.79 28.52
N LYS A 48 -17.90 14.90 29.25
CA LYS A 48 -19.06 15.72 29.71
C LYS A 48 -19.75 16.37 28.50
N PRO A 49 -21.12 16.35 28.47
CA PRO A 49 -21.88 16.94 27.38
C PRO A 49 -21.51 18.39 27.07
N THR A 50 -21.26 19.21 28.09
CA THR A 50 -20.85 20.61 27.92
C THR A 50 -19.55 20.72 27.15
N LEU A 51 -18.55 19.89 27.47
CA LEU A 51 -17.24 19.89 26.82
C LEU A 51 -17.36 19.41 25.37
N HIS A 52 -18.16 18.37 25.13
CA HIS A 52 -18.36 17.86 23.77
C HIS A 52 -19.04 18.90 22.87
N LEU A 53 -20.05 19.60 23.37
CA LEU A 53 -20.75 20.66 22.62
C LEU A 53 -19.91 21.93 22.37
N THR A 54 -18.78 22.11 23.03
CA THR A 54 -17.84 23.22 22.77
C THR A 54 -16.76 22.88 21.72
N ARG A 55 -17.03 21.95 20.81
CA ARG A 55 -16.11 21.43 19.78
C ARG A 55 -14.95 20.59 20.30
N SER A 56 -14.93 20.24 21.58
CA SER A 56 -14.00 19.28 22.15
C SER A 56 -14.50 17.88 21.79
N GLY A 57 -13.94 17.26 20.77
CA GLY A 57 -14.24 15.88 20.40
C GLY A 57 -13.45 14.87 21.21
N CYS A 58 -13.16 13.71 20.61
CA CYS A 58 -12.32 12.69 21.22
C CYS A 58 -10.98 13.29 21.68
N PHE A 59 -10.61 13.01 22.95
CA PHE A 59 -9.35 13.50 23.53
C PHE A 59 -8.14 13.12 22.67
N HIS A 60 -8.04 11.86 22.22
CA HIS A 60 -6.98 11.39 21.34
C HIS A 60 -6.99 12.07 19.96
N CYS A 61 -8.13 12.58 19.50
CA CYS A 61 -8.20 13.43 18.32
C CYS A 61 -7.79 14.88 18.60
N ASN A 62 -7.96 15.39 19.82
CA ASN A 62 -7.78 16.79 20.18
C ASN A 62 -6.47 17.09 20.93
N THR A 63 -5.97 16.17 21.76
CA THR A 63 -4.69 16.33 22.50
C THR A 63 -3.47 16.16 21.65
N SER A 64 -3.64 15.53 20.50
CA SER A 64 -2.68 15.73 19.47
C SER A 64 -2.93 17.15 18.95
N GLY A 65 -2.11 18.11 19.31
CA GLY A 65 -1.91 19.36 18.56
C GLY A 65 -1.42 19.05 17.14
N VAL A 66 -1.86 17.92 16.59
CA VAL A 66 -1.62 17.45 15.24
C VAL A 66 -2.41 18.37 14.35
N ARG A 67 -1.77 19.34 13.79
CA ARG A 67 -2.22 19.89 12.52
C ARG A 67 -2.31 18.67 11.59
N ARG A 68 -3.51 18.13 11.39
CA ARG A 68 -3.73 17.02 10.47
C ARG A 68 -3.20 17.43 9.11
N LYS A 69 -2.00 16.97 8.81
CA LYS A 69 -1.43 17.19 7.49
C LYS A 69 -2.15 16.27 6.54
N VAL A 70 -2.95 16.84 5.65
CA VAL A 70 -3.63 16.10 4.58
C VAL A 70 -2.70 16.04 3.38
N LEU A 71 -2.42 14.85 2.90
CA LEU A 71 -1.65 14.62 1.68
C LEU A 71 -2.60 14.30 0.53
N TYR A 72 -2.39 14.93 -0.60
CA TYR A 72 -3.20 14.72 -1.83
C TYR A 72 -4.71 14.91 -1.62
N ASN A 73 -5.13 15.71 -0.66
CA ASN A 73 -6.52 15.97 -0.24
C ASN A 73 -7.32 14.74 0.25
N ILE A 74 -6.68 13.60 0.46
CA ILE A 74 -7.36 12.35 0.82
C ILE A 74 -6.72 11.61 1.99
N ALA A 75 -5.41 11.71 2.19
CA ALA A 75 -4.70 10.93 3.20
C ALA A 75 -4.32 11.79 4.40
N THR A 76 -4.54 11.29 5.61
CA THR A 76 -4.40 12.03 6.86
C THR A 76 -3.23 11.51 7.69
N VAL A 77 -2.34 12.41 8.10
CA VAL A 77 -1.34 12.17 9.15
C VAL A 77 -2.01 12.47 10.49
N ASP A 78 -2.31 11.44 11.24
CA ASP A 78 -3.08 11.51 12.50
C ASP A 78 -2.23 11.32 13.76
N VAL A 79 -0.90 11.29 13.61
CA VAL A 79 0.06 11.17 14.71
C VAL A 79 1.11 12.27 14.68
N ASN A 80 1.50 12.79 15.85
CA ASN A 80 2.52 13.87 15.97
C ASN A 80 3.92 13.39 15.58
N GLU A 81 4.22 12.12 15.84
CA GLU A 81 5.55 11.52 15.71
C GLU A 81 5.82 10.91 14.33
N ALA A 82 5.00 11.27 13.32
CA ALA A 82 5.16 10.72 11.97
C ALA A 82 6.60 10.91 11.41
N HIS A 83 7.23 12.02 11.78
CA HIS A 83 8.59 12.38 11.36
C HIS A 83 9.69 12.02 12.38
N SER A 84 9.36 11.34 13.48
CA SER A 84 10.38 10.88 14.44
C SER A 84 11.34 9.87 13.77
N PRO A 85 12.58 9.74 14.29
CA PRO A 85 13.54 8.79 13.73
C PRO A 85 12.98 7.36 13.58
N GLU A 86 12.19 6.90 14.56
CA GLU A 86 11.60 5.56 14.59
C GLU A 86 10.51 5.37 13.52
N ASN A 87 9.79 6.44 13.18
CA ASN A 87 8.68 6.37 12.23
C ASN A 87 9.07 6.81 10.81
N ARG A 88 10.25 7.40 10.64
CA ARG A 88 10.68 8.05 9.39
C ARG A 88 10.57 7.10 8.18
N LYS A 89 11.13 5.90 8.28
CA LYS A 89 11.09 4.91 7.19
C LYS A 89 9.66 4.52 6.84
N CYS A 90 8.82 4.27 7.83
CA CYS A 90 7.41 3.96 7.65
C CYS A 90 6.65 5.10 6.98
N TYR A 91 6.90 6.34 7.44
CA TYR A 91 6.25 7.54 6.90
C TYR A 91 6.64 7.81 5.44
N GLU A 92 7.93 7.72 5.12
CA GLU A 92 8.40 7.91 3.73
C GLU A 92 7.83 6.82 2.81
N LEU A 93 7.80 5.56 3.23
CA LEU A 93 7.18 4.48 2.45
C LEU A 93 5.69 4.73 2.20
N TRP A 94 4.95 5.15 3.23
CA TRP A 94 3.53 5.50 3.10
C TRP A 94 3.31 6.68 2.17
N LYS A 95 4.11 7.71 2.28
CA LYS A 95 4.07 8.90 1.41
C LYS A 95 4.42 8.55 -0.05
N ASP A 96 5.40 7.66 -0.26
CA ASP A 96 5.77 7.19 -1.60
C ASP A 96 4.66 6.36 -2.24
N MET A 97 3.99 5.50 -1.47
CA MET A 97 2.81 4.76 -1.91
C MET A 97 1.69 5.71 -2.36
N LEU A 98 1.36 6.72 -1.54
CA LEU A 98 0.37 7.74 -1.90
C LEU A 98 0.80 8.54 -3.13
N SER A 99 2.08 8.92 -3.22
CA SER A 99 2.63 9.66 -4.35
C SER A 99 2.48 8.88 -5.66
N ARG A 100 2.73 7.58 -5.65
CA ARG A 100 2.53 6.72 -6.82
C ARG A 100 1.08 6.68 -7.29
N CYS A 101 0.11 6.76 -6.37
CA CYS A 101 -1.32 6.68 -6.70
C CYS A 101 -1.93 8.04 -7.07
N TYR A 102 -1.47 9.14 -6.44
CA TYR A 102 -2.23 10.39 -6.45
C TYR A 102 -1.43 11.62 -6.85
N ASN A 103 -0.11 11.50 -7.07
CA ASN A 103 0.70 12.64 -7.53
C ASN A 103 0.68 12.71 -9.07
N PRO A 104 0.13 13.78 -9.69
CA PRO A 104 0.06 13.90 -11.14
C PRO A 104 1.43 13.82 -11.84
N HIS A 105 2.48 14.36 -11.23
CA HIS A 105 3.85 14.28 -11.78
C HIS A 105 4.38 12.84 -11.79
N MET A 106 4.08 12.07 -10.73
CA MET A 106 4.46 10.65 -10.66
C MET A 106 3.67 9.82 -11.67
N LEU A 107 2.37 10.06 -11.83
CA LEU A 107 1.54 9.36 -12.80
C LEU A 107 1.97 9.65 -14.25
N LYS A 108 2.36 10.91 -14.54
CA LYS A 108 2.94 11.27 -15.84
C LYS A 108 4.28 10.58 -16.09
N ARG A 109 5.14 10.49 -15.06
CA ARG A 109 6.47 9.87 -15.17
C ARG A 109 6.41 8.34 -15.23
N TYR A 110 5.46 7.73 -14.52
CA TYR A 110 5.27 6.30 -14.38
C TYR A 110 3.81 5.90 -14.66
N PRO A 111 3.40 5.81 -15.94
CA PRO A 111 2.01 5.52 -16.32
C PRO A 111 1.48 4.17 -15.80
N SER A 112 2.36 3.23 -15.46
CA SER A 112 1.98 1.93 -14.87
C SER A 112 1.19 2.06 -13.55
N TYR A 113 1.30 3.20 -12.86
CA TYR A 113 0.54 3.49 -11.64
C TYR A 113 -0.85 4.14 -11.93
N ILE A 114 -1.18 4.45 -13.18
CA ILE A 114 -2.52 4.97 -13.51
C ILE A 114 -3.58 3.92 -13.13
N GLY A 115 -4.60 4.38 -12.39
CA GLY A 115 -5.64 3.53 -11.82
C GLY A 115 -5.26 2.81 -10.52
N CYS A 116 -4.03 3.01 -10.00
CA CYS A 116 -3.68 2.53 -8.67
C CYS A 116 -4.34 3.38 -7.59
N SER A 117 -4.73 2.74 -6.50
CA SER A 117 -5.33 3.38 -5.33
C SER A 117 -4.81 2.77 -4.03
N VAL A 118 -5.07 3.43 -2.93
CA VAL A 118 -4.80 2.96 -1.57
C VAL A 118 -6.12 2.67 -0.89
N CYS A 119 -6.24 1.56 -0.19
CA CYS A 119 -7.47 1.23 0.54
C CYS A 119 -7.77 2.29 1.61
N GLU A 120 -9.04 2.48 1.92
CA GLU A 120 -9.52 3.53 2.81
C GLU A 120 -8.81 3.53 4.18
N SER A 121 -8.63 2.35 4.78
CA SER A 121 -7.95 2.24 6.08
C SER A 121 -6.51 2.76 6.06
N TRP A 122 -5.79 2.62 4.95
CA TRP A 122 -4.41 3.09 4.81
C TRP A 122 -4.28 4.55 4.35
N LEU A 123 -5.40 5.22 4.09
CA LEU A 123 -5.40 6.68 3.95
C LEU A 123 -5.16 7.40 5.28
N VAL A 124 -5.23 6.68 6.40
CA VAL A 124 -4.86 7.15 7.74
C VAL A 124 -3.50 6.55 8.12
N PHE A 125 -2.51 7.40 8.39
CA PHE A 125 -1.13 6.98 8.61
C PHE A 125 -0.97 5.99 9.77
N SER A 126 -1.65 6.19 10.90
CA SER A 126 -1.57 5.29 12.05
C SER A 126 -2.00 3.86 11.74
N ASN A 127 -2.96 3.67 10.83
CA ASN A 127 -3.41 2.36 10.40
C ASN A 127 -2.36 1.65 9.53
N PHE A 128 -1.76 2.38 8.57
CA PHE A 128 -0.64 1.86 7.80
C PHE A 128 0.56 1.54 8.71
N LYS A 129 0.93 2.44 9.64
CA LYS A 129 2.01 2.23 10.61
C LYS A 129 1.82 0.95 11.42
N ARG A 130 0.60 0.68 11.91
CA ARG A 130 0.29 -0.54 12.68
C ARG A 130 0.52 -1.81 11.85
N TRP A 131 0.14 -1.79 10.58
CA TRP A 131 0.40 -2.89 9.67
C TRP A 131 1.90 -3.01 9.35
N TYR A 132 2.57 -1.90 9.04
CA TYR A 132 4.00 -1.83 8.78
C TYR A 132 4.81 -2.45 9.91
N GLN A 133 4.55 -2.07 11.16
CA GLN A 133 5.27 -2.58 12.34
C GLN A 133 5.19 -4.10 12.50
N LYS A 134 4.13 -4.73 12.00
CA LYS A 134 3.93 -6.19 12.06
C LYS A 134 4.57 -6.95 10.90
N HIS A 135 4.79 -6.30 9.77
CA HIS A 135 5.13 -6.98 8.52
C HIS A 135 6.46 -6.54 7.92
N HIS A 136 6.96 -5.36 8.31
CA HIS A 136 8.19 -4.82 7.75
C HIS A 136 9.41 -5.63 8.18
N ILE A 137 10.28 -5.90 7.21
CA ILE A 137 11.60 -6.50 7.39
C ILE A 137 12.60 -5.53 6.77
N GLU A 138 13.68 -5.22 7.49
CA GLU A 138 14.71 -4.28 7.00
C GLU A 138 15.34 -4.81 5.71
N GLY A 139 15.47 -3.91 4.71
CA GLY A 139 15.99 -4.26 3.38
C GLY A 139 14.99 -4.95 2.45
N TYR A 140 13.71 -5.03 2.84
CA TYR A 140 12.65 -5.55 1.99
C TYR A 140 11.84 -4.42 1.36
N ASP A 141 11.36 -4.66 0.14
CA ASP A 141 10.48 -3.76 -0.58
C ASP A 141 9.00 -4.10 -0.35
N LEU A 142 8.17 -3.07 -0.28
CA LEU A 142 6.71 -3.22 -0.33
C LEU A 142 6.27 -3.47 -1.77
N ASP A 143 5.63 -4.60 -2.00
CA ASP A 143 5.03 -4.94 -3.29
C ASP A 143 3.51 -5.16 -3.15
N LYS A 144 2.75 -4.81 -4.21
CA LYS A 144 1.29 -4.95 -4.28
C LYS A 144 0.81 -5.95 -5.34
N ASP A 145 1.72 -6.39 -6.22
CA ASP A 145 1.38 -7.16 -7.42
C ASP A 145 1.74 -8.63 -7.31
N ILE A 146 2.64 -9.00 -6.38
CA ILE A 146 3.11 -10.38 -6.21
C ILE A 146 1.99 -11.31 -5.77
N LEU A 147 1.20 -10.91 -4.77
CA LEU A 147 0.11 -11.74 -4.24
C LEU A 147 -1.06 -11.86 -5.22
N VAL A 148 -1.32 -10.80 -5.97
CA VAL A 148 -2.39 -10.73 -6.97
C VAL A 148 -1.86 -10.00 -8.18
N LYS A 149 -1.47 -10.73 -9.23
CA LYS A 149 -0.92 -10.15 -10.46
C LYS A 149 -1.87 -9.14 -11.08
N GLY A 150 -1.34 -7.98 -11.46
CA GLY A 150 -2.14 -6.88 -12.05
C GLY A 150 -2.99 -6.10 -11.05
N ASN A 151 -2.83 -6.35 -9.74
CA ASN A 151 -3.54 -5.61 -8.71
C ASN A 151 -3.22 -4.12 -8.74
N LYS A 152 -4.26 -3.30 -8.53
CA LYS A 152 -4.17 -1.83 -8.53
C LYS A 152 -4.40 -1.20 -7.16
N ILE A 153 -4.62 -2.00 -6.11
CA ILE A 153 -4.98 -1.50 -4.78
C ILE A 153 -3.90 -1.84 -3.77
N TYR A 154 -3.31 -0.84 -3.15
CA TYR A 154 -2.47 -1.04 -1.96
C TYR A 154 -3.37 -1.32 -0.75
N SER A 155 -3.24 -2.50 -0.16
CA SER A 155 -4.03 -2.90 1.00
C SER A 155 -3.31 -3.96 1.85
N PRO A 156 -3.74 -4.18 3.12
CA PRO A 156 -3.22 -5.28 3.94
C PRO A 156 -3.37 -6.67 3.31
N LYS A 157 -4.34 -6.84 2.41
CA LYS A 157 -4.66 -8.14 1.77
C LYS A 157 -3.82 -8.41 0.51
N THR A 158 -3.36 -7.35 -0.15
CA THR A 158 -2.69 -7.44 -1.45
C THR A 158 -1.21 -7.10 -1.40
N CYS A 159 -0.77 -6.42 -0.33
CA CYS A 159 0.63 -6.03 -0.16
C CYS A 159 1.41 -7.04 0.67
N CYS A 160 2.68 -7.20 0.32
CA CYS A 160 3.65 -7.97 1.09
C CYS A 160 5.02 -7.28 1.05
N PHE A 161 5.87 -7.63 2.02
CA PHE A 161 7.28 -7.27 1.99
C PHE A 161 8.08 -8.44 1.42
N VAL A 162 8.96 -8.15 0.46
CA VAL A 162 9.80 -9.14 -0.19
C VAL A 162 11.24 -8.65 -0.32
N PRO A 163 12.24 -9.54 -0.33
CA PRO A 163 13.63 -9.15 -0.56
C PRO A 163 13.78 -8.32 -1.84
N HIS A 164 14.53 -7.23 -1.78
CA HIS A 164 14.75 -6.32 -2.92
C HIS A 164 15.13 -7.03 -4.21
N LYS A 165 16.02 -8.04 -4.12
CA LYS A 165 16.44 -8.83 -5.28
C LYS A 165 15.28 -9.60 -5.93
N LEU A 166 14.35 -10.12 -5.14
CA LEU A 166 13.16 -10.81 -5.64
C LEU A 166 12.23 -9.81 -6.33
N ASN A 167 11.96 -8.69 -5.68
CA ASN A 167 11.16 -7.60 -6.24
C ASN A 167 11.72 -7.11 -7.59
N CYS A 168 13.01 -6.81 -7.67
CA CYS A 168 13.68 -6.45 -8.93
C CYS A 168 13.67 -7.56 -9.98
N THR A 169 13.53 -8.82 -9.58
CA THR A 169 13.47 -9.93 -10.53
C THR A 169 12.11 -10.00 -11.22
N ILE A 170 11.04 -9.65 -10.52
CA ILE A 170 9.66 -9.72 -11.01
C ILE A 170 9.28 -8.43 -11.73
N ASN A 171 9.54 -7.28 -11.09
CA ASN A 171 9.19 -5.96 -11.61
C ASN A 171 10.19 -5.49 -12.68
N ARG A 172 9.70 -5.05 -13.84
CA ARG A 172 10.53 -4.51 -14.93
C ARG A 172 10.00 -3.22 -15.51
N CYS A 173 10.92 -2.39 -15.98
CA CYS A 173 10.62 -1.11 -16.62
C CYS A 173 10.37 -1.31 -18.12
N GLN A 174 9.17 -0.95 -18.60
CA GLN A 174 8.83 -1.00 -20.03
C GLN A 174 9.56 0.02 -20.90
N LYS A 175 10.06 1.10 -20.31
CA LYS A 175 10.54 2.29 -21.06
C LYS A 175 11.71 2.04 -22.03
N SER A 176 12.44 0.94 -21.94
CA SER A 176 13.63 0.68 -22.77
C SER A 176 13.46 -0.39 -23.85
N ARG A 177 12.24 -0.90 -24.05
CA ARG A 177 12.04 -2.12 -24.88
C ARG A 177 11.60 -1.87 -26.32
N GLY A 178 11.04 -0.70 -26.63
CA GLY A 178 10.39 -0.49 -27.92
C GLY A 178 9.21 -1.44 -28.13
N GLU A 179 9.01 -1.95 -29.35
CA GLU A 179 7.89 -2.81 -29.74
C GLU A 179 8.15 -4.31 -29.52
N LEU A 180 9.35 -4.69 -29.10
CA LEU A 180 9.68 -6.10 -28.89
C LEU A 180 9.15 -6.63 -27.56
N PRO A 181 8.83 -7.94 -27.48
CA PRO A 181 8.44 -8.59 -26.24
C PRO A 181 9.47 -8.47 -25.13
N ILE A 182 9.02 -8.61 -23.88
CA ILE A 182 9.93 -8.63 -22.73
C ILE A 182 11.02 -9.70 -22.89
N GLY A 183 12.26 -9.34 -22.57
CA GLY A 183 13.41 -10.25 -22.63
C GLY A 183 13.93 -10.54 -24.03
N VAL A 184 13.37 -9.88 -25.04
CA VAL A 184 13.78 -10.04 -26.44
C VAL A 184 14.42 -8.75 -26.96
N HIS A 185 15.53 -8.87 -27.69
CA HIS A 185 16.14 -7.80 -28.47
C HIS A 185 16.62 -8.31 -29.83
N TYR A 186 16.80 -7.42 -30.79
CA TYR A 186 17.27 -7.78 -32.13
C TYR A 186 18.79 -7.61 -32.25
N ASP A 187 19.48 -8.67 -32.65
CA ASP A 187 20.92 -8.68 -32.96
C ASP A 187 21.08 -8.33 -34.44
N THR A 188 21.42 -7.08 -34.72
CA THR A 188 21.57 -6.57 -36.11
C THR A 188 22.71 -7.22 -36.87
N GLN A 189 23.78 -7.64 -36.18
CA GLN A 189 24.92 -8.28 -36.82
C GLN A 189 24.59 -9.70 -37.33
N ARG A 190 23.75 -10.41 -36.57
CA ARG A 190 23.36 -11.80 -36.87
C ARG A 190 21.97 -11.92 -37.46
N GLN A 191 21.25 -10.78 -37.57
CA GLN A 191 19.86 -10.74 -38.05
C GLN A 191 18.96 -11.75 -37.35
N LYS A 192 19.06 -11.82 -36.02
CA LYS A 192 18.30 -12.75 -35.18
C LYS A 192 17.73 -12.05 -33.95
N PHE A 193 16.63 -12.60 -33.45
CA PHE A 193 16.06 -12.19 -32.15
C PHE A 193 16.72 -12.97 -31.01
N VAL A 194 17.22 -12.27 -30.03
CA VAL A 194 17.93 -12.83 -28.88
C VAL A 194 17.00 -12.81 -27.67
N ALA A 195 16.86 -13.96 -27.02
CA ALA A 195 16.24 -14.07 -25.72
C ALA A 195 17.30 -14.04 -24.61
N SER A 196 17.09 -13.19 -23.61
CA SER A 196 17.96 -13.09 -22.43
C SER A 196 17.23 -12.50 -21.23
N TYR A 197 17.67 -12.85 -20.01
CA TYR A 197 17.16 -12.23 -18.79
C TYR A 197 18.30 -11.89 -17.82
N ARG A 198 18.02 -10.93 -16.93
CA ARG A 198 18.98 -10.53 -15.91
C ARG A 198 18.93 -11.50 -14.72
N ARG A 199 20.08 -12.05 -14.33
CA ARG A 199 20.27 -12.89 -13.15
C ARG A 199 21.27 -12.20 -12.20
N GLY A 200 20.74 -11.38 -11.29
CA GLY A 200 21.59 -10.52 -10.45
C GLY A 200 22.29 -9.45 -11.28
N MET A 201 23.62 -9.41 -11.23
CA MET A 201 24.44 -8.43 -11.97
C MET A 201 24.72 -8.84 -13.41
N THR A 202 24.44 -10.07 -13.82
CA THR A 202 24.75 -10.62 -15.14
C THR A 202 23.51 -10.85 -15.99
N TYR A 203 23.70 -10.89 -17.32
CA TYR A 203 22.68 -11.34 -18.26
C TYR A 203 22.87 -12.82 -18.55
N LYS A 204 21.79 -13.58 -18.45
CA LYS A 204 21.74 -14.97 -18.90
C LYS A 204 21.24 -14.99 -20.35
N PHE A 205 22.10 -15.34 -21.26
CA PHE A 205 21.74 -15.63 -22.65
C PHE A 205 20.98 -16.94 -22.72
N ILE A 206 19.87 -16.98 -23.48
CA ILE A 206 19.02 -18.17 -23.67
C ILE A 206 19.26 -18.74 -25.07
N GLY A 207 19.12 -17.90 -26.10
CA GLY A 207 19.29 -18.33 -27.48
C GLY A 207 19.00 -17.24 -28.50
N ARG A 208 19.19 -17.61 -29.79
CA ARG A 208 18.88 -16.79 -30.96
C ARG A 208 17.78 -17.46 -31.77
N TYR A 209 16.81 -16.68 -32.22
CA TYR A 209 15.57 -17.17 -32.86
C TYR A 209 15.29 -16.40 -34.13
N ASN A 210 14.45 -16.94 -35.00
CA ASN A 210 14.07 -16.28 -36.25
C ASN A 210 12.96 -15.27 -36.05
N THR A 211 12.13 -15.44 -35.04
CA THR A 211 10.99 -14.55 -34.76
C THR A 211 10.98 -14.05 -33.32
N PRO A 212 10.39 -12.86 -33.05
CA PRO A 212 10.21 -12.35 -31.69
C PRO A 212 9.40 -13.30 -30.81
N SER A 213 8.41 -13.99 -31.40
CA SER A 213 7.52 -14.91 -30.69
C SER A 213 8.27 -16.15 -30.18
N GLU A 214 9.13 -16.75 -30.99
CA GLU A 214 9.99 -17.88 -30.57
C GLU A 214 10.93 -17.45 -29.44
N ALA A 215 11.59 -16.30 -29.60
CA ALA A 215 12.48 -15.74 -28.58
C ALA A 215 11.72 -15.49 -27.26
N PHE A 216 10.51 -14.94 -27.33
CA PHE A 216 9.68 -14.71 -26.14
C PHE A 216 9.26 -16.01 -25.46
N LYS A 217 8.83 -17.03 -26.20
CA LYS A 217 8.49 -18.35 -25.63
C LYS A 217 9.67 -18.94 -24.85
N ALA A 218 10.86 -18.89 -25.40
CA ALA A 218 12.06 -19.36 -24.72
C ALA A 218 12.39 -18.51 -23.48
N TYR A 219 12.24 -17.18 -23.58
CA TYR A 219 12.40 -16.28 -22.45
C TYR A 219 11.40 -16.59 -21.34
N LYS A 220 10.11 -16.75 -21.68
CA LYS A 220 9.03 -17.05 -20.70
C LYS A 220 9.38 -18.28 -19.88
N ILE A 221 9.68 -19.40 -20.53
CA ILE A 221 10.03 -20.66 -19.87
C ILE A 221 11.24 -20.47 -18.93
N ALA A 222 12.34 -19.89 -19.44
CA ALA A 222 13.55 -19.72 -18.65
C ALA A 222 13.36 -18.74 -17.47
N LYS A 223 12.56 -17.71 -17.67
CA LYS A 223 12.29 -16.69 -16.63
C LYS A 223 11.39 -17.22 -15.52
N GLU A 224 10.33 -17.93 -15.88
CA GLU A 224 9.42 -18.58 -14.91
C GLU A 224 10.17 -19.63 -14.10
N GLN A 225 10.99 -20.44 -14.74
CA GLN A 225 11.85 -21.40 -14.04
C GLN A 225 12.77 -20.71 -13.04
N TYR A 226 13.41 -19.62 -13.43
CA TYR A 226 14.28 -18.85 -12.53
C TYR A 226 13.52 -18.23 -11.35
N ILE A 227 12.31 -17.72 -11.57
CA ILE A 227 11.44 -17.20 -10.51
C ILE A 227 11.11 -18.32 -9.51
N LYS A 228 10.73 -19.51 -9.98
CA LYS A 228 10.44 -20.68 -9.14
C LYS A 228 11.66 -21.11 -8.31
N GLU A 229 12.83 -21.25 -8.94
CA GLU A 229 14.08 -21.60 -8.25
C GLU A 229 14.46 -20.57 -7.16
N LEU A 230 14.30 -19.28 -7.47
CA LEU A 230 14.58 -18.21 -6.51
C LEU A 230 13.58 -18.23 -5.35
N SER A 231 12.31 -18.47 -5.65
CA SER A 231 11.22 -18.54 -4.66
C SER A 231 11.38 -19.72 -3.72
N GLU A 232 11.69 -20.90 -4.25
CA GLU A 232 11.97 -22.11 -3.47
C GLU A 232 13.12 -21.85 -2.48
N ARG A 233 14.25 -21.34 -2.99
CA ARG A 233 15.40 -21.03 -2.13
C ARG A 233 15.04 -20.04 -1.03
N TYR A 234 14.33 -18.95 -1.35
CA TYR A 234 13.97 -17.93 -0.35
C TYR A 234 12.93 -18.42 0.64
N PHE A 235 12.08 -19.34 0.24
CA PHE A 235 11.14 -19.98 1.15
C PHE A 235 11.86 -20.92 2.14
N GLN A 236 12.78 -21.75 1.66
CA GLN A 236 13.62 -22.60 2.50
C GLN A 236 14.52 -21.82 3.46
N GLU A 237 15.02 -20.65 3.01
CA GLU A 237 15.79 -19.73 3.85
C GLU A 237 14.92 -18.92 4.83
N GLY A 238 13.60 -19.10 4.86
CA GLY A 238 12.67 -18.34 5.68
C GLY A 238 12.54 -16.85 5.30
N LYS A 239 12.96 -16.45 4.11
CA LYS A 239 12.98 -15.07 3.63
C LYS A 239 11.66 -14.60 3.02
N ILE A 240 10.77 -15.52 2.66
CA ILE A 240 9.43 -15.20 2.16
C ILE A 240 8.39 -16.07 2.85
N THR A 241 7.18 -15.54 2.98
CA THR A 241 6.06 -16.28 3.55
C THR A 241 5.53 -17.34 2.59
N LYS A 242 4.81 -18.34 3.12
CA LYS A 242 4.13 -19.36 2.30
C LYS A 242 3.20 -18.74 1.26
N MET A 243 2.50 -17.66 1.61
CA MET A 243 1.59 -16.96 0.70
C MET A 243 2.34 -16.32 -0.48
N VAL A 244 3.49 -15.70 -0.24
CA VAL A 244 4.36 -15.16 -1.31
C VAL A 244 4.93 -16.29 -2.16
N TYR A 245 5.40 -17.37 -1.54
CA TYR A 245 5.88 -18.55 -2.24
C TYR A 245 4.82 -19.15 -3.19
N ASP A 246 3.60 -19.38 -2.70
CA ASP A 246 2.51 -19.95 -3.50
C ASP A 246 2.12 -19.06 -4.68
N ALA A 247 2.12 -17.75 -4.48
CA ALA A 247 1.86 -16.78 -5.55
C ALA A 247 2.96 -16.83 -6.63
N LEU A 248 4.22 -16.90 -6.23
CA LEU A 248 5.35 -16.94 -7.16
C LEU A 248 5.49 -18.29 -7.90
N MET A 249 5.10 -19.39 -7.29
CA MET A 249 5.06 -20.70 -7.96
C MET A 249 4.02 -20.74 -9.08
N LYS A 250 2.99 -19.90 -9.02
CA LYS A 250 1.95 -19.74 -10.05
C LYS A 250 2.19 -18.54 -10.97
N TYR A 251 3.32 -17.83 -10.77
CA TYR A 251 3.60 -16.63 -11.55
C TYR A 251 3.84 -16.96 -13.02
N GLU A 252 3.10 -16.31 -13.90
CA GLU A 252 3.25 -16.42 -15.34
C GLU A 252 3.79 -15.11 -15.91
N VAL A 253 4.75 -15.23 -16.83
CA VAL A 253 5.29 -14.10 -17.57
C VAL A 253 4.40 -13.83 -18.78
N GLU A 254 3.94 -12.60 -18.91
CA GLU A 254 3.15 -12.14 -20.05
C GLU A 254 4.01 -11.29 -21.00
N ILE A 255 3.60 -11.24 -22.25
CA ILE A 255 4.33 -10.51 -23.30
C ILE A 255 4.41 -9.00 -23.01
N THR A 256 3.47 -8.52 -22.22
CA THR A 256 3.30 -7.12 -21.82
C THR A 256 3.94 -6.77 -20.46
N ASP A 257 4.49 -7.74 -19.73
CA ASP A 257 5.12 -7.52 -18.42
C ASP A 257 6.30 -6.55 -18.44
#